data_2e33d2fed44578e293ad1dbd43c3adce
#
_entry.id   2e33d2fed44578e293ad1dbd43c3adce
#
_cell.length_a   1.000
_cell.length_b   1.000
_cell.length_c   1.000
_cell.angle_alpha   90.00
_cell.angle_beta   90.00
_cell.angle_gamma   90.00
#
_symmetry.space_group_name_H-M   'P 1'
#
loop_
_entity.id
_entity.type
_entity.pdbx_description
1 polymer ?
#
loop_
_entity_poly.entity_id
_entity_poly.type
_entity_poly.pdbx_seq_one_letter_code
_entity_poly.pdbx_strand_id
1 'polypeptide(L)'
;LWGCAGPKTAAPEYPTHAAKIVAEIHDPASEYVVVASHRGDWRNYPENSIPAIESVIRMGVDIMELDLKLTKDSVLVLCHDHTIDRTTTGRGRVCDITYDSIQRCFLRTAHGVRTPRKMPTLREALEVCKDRIVVNIDQGYEFYDMALKISEELGVTEQMLIKGKRPAEAVAAKFGEYEHNMMYMPIIDILKPQGQKLFGEYMSKGIVPLAYEVCWDEYTPEVKDCMEKVVESGSKLW
;
A
#
# COMPACT_ATOMS: atom_id res chain seq x y z
N LEU A 1 31.50 -29.63 26.90
CA LEU A 1 30.40 -30.15 26.07
C LEU A 1 30.22 -29.19 24.89
N TRP A 2 30.73 -29.53 23.72
CA TRP A 2 30.55 -28.80 22.47
C TRP A 2 29.17 -29.17 21.92
N GLY A 3 28.24 -28.22 21.94
CA GLY A 3 26.95 -28.36 21.26
C GLY A 3 27.15 -28.38 19.78
N CYS A 4 26.85 -29.49 19.12
CA CYS A 4 26.72 -29.52 17.65
C CYS A 4 25.58 -28.60 17.24
N ALA A 5 25.92 -27.46 16.63
CA ALA A 5 24.94 -26.70 15.85
C ALA A 5 24.50 -27.58 14.67
N GLY A 6 23.24 -27.98 14.64
CA GLY A 6 22.66 -28.66 13.49
C GLY A 6 22.87 -27.82 12.20
N PRO A 7 22.76 -28.44 11.02
CA PRO A 7 22.90 -27.74 9.76
C PRO A 7 21.92 -26.57 9.72
N LYS A 8 22.41 -25.35 9.58
CA LYS A 8 21.58 -24.18 9.25
C LYS A 8 20.94 -24.51 7.91
N THR A 9 19.63 -24.72 7.89
CA THR A 9 18.88 -24.75 6.63
C THR A 9 19.20 -23.48 5.86
N ALA A 10 19.62 -23.60 4.61
CA ALA A 10 19.85 -22.44 3.75
C ALA A 10 18.57 -21.61 3.75
N ALA A 11 18.72 -20.28 3.86
CA ALA A 11 17.58 -19.39 3.75
C ALA A 11 16.88 -19.64 2.39
N PRO A 12 15.54 -19.61 2.33
CA PRO A 12 14.84 -19.79 1.07
C PRO A 12 15.32 -18.75 0.05
N GLU A 13 15.60 -19.21 -1.17
CA GLU A 13 16.01 -18.35 -2.27
C GLU A 13 14.77 -17.86 -3.00
N TYR A 14 14.55 -16.55 -3.05
CA TYR A 14 13.43 -15.92 -3.74
C TYR A 14 13.89 -15.34 -5.08
N PRO A 15 13.07 -15.43 -6.16
CA PRO A 15 13.45 -14.94 -7.49
C PRO A 15 13.65 -13.42 -7.54
N THR A 16 12.90 -12.67 -6.70
CA THR A 16 12.92 -11.21 -6.66
C THR A 16 12.74 -10.69 -5.23
N HIS A 17 13.08 -9.40 -5.00
CA HIS A 17 12.82 -8.78 -3.69
C HIS A 17 11.32 -8.72 -3.38
N ALA A 18 10.48 -8.33 -4.34
CA ALA A 18 9.03 -8.31 -4.15
C ALA A 18 8.49 -9.70 -3.77
N ALA A 19 8.93 -10.77 -4.46
CA ALA A 19 8.51 -12.14 -4.14
C ALA A 19 8.92 -12.56 -2.72
N LYS A 20 10.11 -12.15 -2.26
CA LYS A 20 10.53 -12.36 -0.87
C LYS A 20 9.55 -11.69 0.10
N ILE A 21 9.25 -10.42 -0.12
CA ILE A 21 8.40 -9.65 0.80
C ILE A 21 6.96 -10.18 0.80
N VAL A 22 6.42 -10.56 -0.35
CA VAL A 22 5.12 -11.24 -0.43
C VAL A 22 5.11 -12.52 0.40
N ALA A 23 6.14 -13.35 0.30
CA ALA A 23 6.25 -14.58 1.10
C ALA A 23 6.33 -14.28 2.61
N GLU A 24 7.11 -13.26 3.03
CA GLU A 24 7.21 -12.86 4.44
C GLU A 24 5.87 -12.33 5.00
N ILE A 25 5.09 -11.61 4.17
CA ILE A 25 3.76 -11.13 4.59
C ILE A 25 2.78 -12.29 4.75
N HIS A 26 2.83 -13.29 3.87
CA HIS A 26 1.95 -14.46 3.91
C HIS A 26 2.34 -15.50 4.97
N ASP A 27 3.57 -15.51 5.45
CA ASP A 27 4.00 -16.43 6.50
C ASP A 27 3.64 -15.90 7.90
N PRO A 28 2.65 -16.46 8.60
CA PRO A 28 2.27 -16.01 9.94
C PRO A 28 3.38 -16.21 10.97
N ALA A 29 4.37 -17.09 10.72
CA ALA A 29 5.50 -17.33 11.59
C ALA A 29 6.70 -16.41 11.30
N SER A 30 6.64 -15.60 10.25
CA SER A 30 7.73 -14.70 9.90
C SER A 30 7.93 -13.63 10.97
N GLU A 31 9.18 -13.50 11.43
CA GLU A 31 9.65 -12.42 12.32
C GLU A 31 10.27 -11.25 11.53
N TYR A 32 10.17 -11.28 10.20
CA TYR A 32 10.71 -10.23 9.34
C TYR A 32 9.96 -8.92 9.56
N VAL A 33 10.71 -7.85 9.86
CA VAL A 33 10.14 -6.50 10.02
C VAL A 33 10.12 -5.81 8.66
N VAL A 34 8.94 -5.67 8.10
CA VAL A 34 8.73 -5.02 6.80
C VAL A 34 8.85 -3.51 6.95
N VAL A 35 9.62 -2.88 6.06
CA VAL A 35 9.81 -1.42 6.02
C VAL A 35 8.98 -0.83 4.89
N ALA A 36 8.07 0.09 5.23
CA ALA A 36 7.24 0.79 4.27
C ALA A 36 7.63 2.26 4.11
N SER A 37 7.56 2.77 2.89
CA SER A 37 7.79 4.19 2.59
C SER A 37 6.49 4.86 2.18
N HIS A 38 6.03 5.83 2.98
CA HIS A 38 4.84 6.64 2.75
C HIS A 38 5.08 7.65 1.62
N ARG A 39 4.36 7.51 0.50
CA ARG A 39 4.48 8.34 -0.72
C ARG A 39 5.89 8.38 -1.33
N GLY A 40 6.72 7.38 -1.04
CA GLY A 40 8.11 7.29 -1.47
C GLY A 40 9.06 8.22 -0.72
N ASP A 41 10.22 8.51 -1.33
CA ASP A 41 11.24 9.42 -0.77
C ASP A 41 10.85 10.89 -0.98
N TRP A 42 9.75 11.31 -0.34
CA TRP A 42 9.19 12.67 -0.48
C TRP A 42 10.08 13.78 0.12
N ARG A 43 11.09 13.42 0.90
CA ARG A 43 12.06 14.39 1.42
C ARG A 43 13.03 14.88 0.35
N ASN A 44 13.42 14.00 -0.57
CA ASN A 44 14.38 14.30 -1.62
C ASN A 44 13.72 14.53 -2.99
N TYR A 45 12.51 14.01 -3.19
CA TYR A 45 11.76 14.09 -4.46
C TYR A 45 10.31 14.53 -4.21
N PRO A 46 9.56 14.93 -5.26
CA PRO A 46 8.11 15.07 -5.10
C PRO A 46 7.47 13.76 -4.62
N GLU A 47 6.54 13.86 -3.67
CA GLU A 47 5.74 12.72 -3.23
C GLU A 47 5.00 12.07 -4.40
N ASN A 48 4.73 10.76 -4.31
CA ASN A 48 3.99 10.03 -5.35
C ASN A 48 4.58 10.19 -6.77
N SER A 49 5.90 10.22 -6.89
CA SER A 49 6.60 10.39 -8.18
C SER A 49 7.52 9.22 -8.49
N ILE A 50 7.78 8.99 -9.77
CA ILE A 50 8.69 7.93 -10.21
C ILE A 50 10.08 8.05 -9.54
N PRO A 51 10.73 9.23 -9.47
CA PRO A 51 12.01 9.34 -8.76
C PRO A 51 11.94 9.01 -7.27
N ALA A 52 10.81 9.33 -6.59
CA ALA A 52 10.61 8.96 -5.19
C ALA A 52 10.50 7.44 -5.01
N ILE A 53 9.79 6.75 -5.91
CA ILE A 53 9.70 5.28 -5.96
C ILE A 53 11.08 4.66 -6.21
N GLU A 54 11.79 5.10 -7.25
CA GLU A 54 13.12 4.58 -7.55
C GLU A 54 14.13 4.79 -6.42
N SER A 55 14.00 5.89 -5.67
CA SER A 55 14.86 6.17 -4.53
C SER A 55 14.66 5.16 -3.42
N VAL A 56 13.41 4.87 -3.02
CA VAL A 56 13.12 3.89 -1.95
C VAL A 56 13.47 2.47 -2.36
N ILE A 57 13.32 2.12 -3.63
CA ILE A 57 13.80 0.83 -4.17
C ILE A 57 15.32 0.71 -4.01
N ARG A 58 16.09 1.75 -4.35
CA ARG A 58 17.55 1.75 -4.16
C ARG A 58 17.97 1.67 -2.69
N MET A 59 17.13 2.16 -1.77
CA MET A 59 17.36 2.06 -0.32
C MET A 59 17.06 0.66 0.23
N GLY A 60 16.43 -0.22 -0.58
CA GLY A 60 16.04 -1.56 -0.13
C GLY A 60 14.79 -1.56 0.74
N VAL A 61 13.90 -0.58 0.56
CA VAL A 61 12.58 -0.54 1.21
C VAL A 61 11.70 -1.66 0.65
N ASP A 62 10.89 -2.28 1.50
CA ASP A 62 10.11 -3.47 1.18
C ASP A 62 8.76 -3.13 0.54
N ILE A 63 8.11 -2.07 1.01
CA ILE A 63 6.79 -1.64 0.53
C ILE A 63 6.82 -0.16 0.16
N MET A 64 6.37 0.14 -1.05
CA MET A 64 6.05 1.50 -1.50
C MET A 64 4.57 1.78 -1.29
N GLU A 65 4.25 2.68 -0.40
CA GLU A 65 2.88 3.17 -0.27
C GLU A 65 2.65 4.34 -1.22
N LEU A 66 1.50 4.35 -1.89
CA LEU A 66 1.10 5.39 -2.83
C LEU A 66 -0.40 5.64 -2.81
N ASP A 67 -0.78 6.85 -3.25
CA ASP A 67 -2.15 7.33 -3.27
C ASP A 67 -2.68 7.42 -4.70
N LEU A 68 -3.97 7.08 -4.90
CA LEU A 68 -4.61 7.15 -6.20
C LEU A 68 -5.74 8.19 -6.25
N LYS A 69 -5.86 8.83 -7.39
CA LYS A 69 -7.05 9.58 -7.81
C LYS A 69 -7.38 9.28 -9.27
N LEU A 70 -8.67 9.41 -9.59
CA LEU A 70 -9.19 9.23 -10.94
C LEU A 70 -9.34 10.59 -11.63
N THR A 71 -8.79 10.74 -12.83
CA THR A 71 -8.98 11.94 -13.66
C THR A 71 -10.35 11.96 -14.32
N LYS A 72 -10.71 13.10 -14.92
CA LYS A 72 -11.98 13.28 -15.66
C LYS A 72 -12.16 12.25 -16.80
N ASP A 73 -11.08 11.87 -17.44
CA ASP A 73 -11.03 10.90 -18.54
C ASP A 73 -10.63 9.50 -18.09
N SER A 74 -10.88 9.19 -16.79
CA SER A 74 -10.73 7.85 -16.20
C SER A 74 -9.32 7.27 -16.23
N VAL A 75 -8.30 8.11 -16.05
CA VAL A 75 -6.91 7.66 -15.85
C VAL A 75 -6.59 7.66 -14.35
N LEU A 76 -6.06 6.55 -13.83
CA LEU A 76 -5.55 6.47 -12.45
C LEU A 76 -4.19 7.14 -12.37
N VAL A 77 -4.09 8.21 -11.57
CA VAL A 77 -2.87 8.97 -11.33
C VAL A 77 -2.46 8.92 -9.86
N LEU A 78 -1.16 9.09 -9.59
CA LEU A 78 -0.64 9.14 -8.24
C LEU A 78 -0.83 10.53 -7.63
N CYS A 79 -1.78 10.67 -6.72
CA CYS A 79 -2.07 11.92 -6.03
C CYS A 79 -2.77 11.65 -4.70
N HIS A 80 -2.28 12.25 -3.62
CA HIS A 80 -2.94 12.14 -2.31
C HIS A 80 -4.20 13.00 -2.22
N ASP A 81 -4.08 14.28 -2.54
CA ASP A 81 -5.15 15.25 -2.36
C ASP A 81 -6.23 15.10 -3.44
N HIS A 82 -7.44 15.57 -3.16
CA HIS A 82 -8.49 15.68 -4.19
C HIS A 82 -8.17 16.73 -5.27
N THR A 83 -7.21 17.62 -5.00
CA THR A 83 -6.75 18.68 -5.94
C THR A 83 -5.26 18.52 -6.24
N ILE A 84 -4.83 19.06 -7.38
CA ILE A 84 -3.43 19.07 -7.80
C ILE A 84 -2.63 20.27 -7.25
N ASP A 85 -3.27 21.14 -6.47
CA ASP A 85 -2.77 22.48 -6.11
C ASP A 85 -1.49 22.45 -5.28
N ARG A 86 -1.42 21.55 -4.29
CA ARG A 86 -0.29 21.48 -3.36
C ARG A 86 0.94 20.86 -4.02
N THR A 87 0.74 19.78 -4.76
CA THR A 87 1.83 18.96 -5.28
C THR A 87 2.26 19.30 -6.69
N THR A 88 1.54 20.21 -7.38
CA THR A 88 1.87 20.59 -8.76
C THR A 88 1.87 22.10 -8.98
N THR A 89 2.27 22.52 -10.20
CA THR A 89 2.15 23.92 -10.67
C THR A 89 0.74 24.26 -11.15
N GLY A 90 -0.16 23.26 -11.28
CA GLY A 90 -1.55 23.42 -11.69
C GLY A 90 -2.49 23.68 -10.52
N ARG A 91 -3.78 23.79 -10.84
CA ARG A 91 -4.86 23.96 -9.87
C ARG A 91 -6.11 23.23 -10.30
N GLY A 92 -6.90 22.80 -9.33
CA GLY A 92 -8.21 22.20 -9.53
C GLY A 92 -8.29 20.75 -9.05
N ARG A 93 -9.51 20.22 -9.07
CA ARG A 93 -9.78 18.83 -8.62
C ARG A 93 -9.33 17.85 -9.68
N VAL A 94 -8.68 16.78 -9.28
CA VAL A 94 -8.20 15.72 -10.19
C VAL A 94 -9.34 15.18 -11.05
N CYS A 95 -10.52 14.91 -10.46
CA CYS A 95 -11.68 14.36 -11.16
C CYS A 95 -12.32 15.31 -12.21
N ASP A 96 -11.96 16.58 -12.19
CA ASP A 96 -12.49 17.58 -13.13
C ASP A 96 -11.52 17.88 -14.28
N ILE A 97 -10.30 17.32 -14.24
CA ILE A 97 -9.19 17.61 -15.16
C ILE A 97 -8.82 16.33 -15.92
N THR A 98 -8.62 16.45 -17.25
CA THR A 98 -8.12 15.33 -18.06
C THR A 98 -6.63 15.06 -17.79
N TYR A 99 -6.19 13.82 -18.00
CA TYR A 99 -4.79 13.46 -17.81
C TYR A 99 -3.84 14.30 -18.66
N ASP A 100 -4.18 14.55 -19.94
CA ASP A 100 -3.38 15.42 -20.81
C ASP A 100 -3.19 16.83 -20.22
N SER A 101 -4.23 17.40 -19.60
CA SER A 101 -4.15 18.70 -18.93
C SER A 101 -3.27 18.64 -17.67
N ILE A 102 -3.34 17.56 -16.89
CA ILE A 102 -2.44 17.35 -15.75
C ILE A 102 -0.98 17.24 -16.20
N GLN A 103 -0.72 16.60 -17.35
CA GLN A 103 0.62 16.47 -17.91
C GLN A 103 1.26 17.80 -18.35
N ARG A 104 0.49 18.88 -18.48
CA ARG A 104 1.04 20.24 -18.67
C ARG A 104 1.59 20.85 -17.39
N CYS A 105 1.19 20.33 -16.23
CA CYS A 105 1.70 20.75 -14.93
C CYS A 105 3.00 20.01 -14.57
N PHE A 106 3.73 20.57 -13.60
CA PHE A 106 4.96 19.99 -13.07
C PHE A 106 4.81 19.73 -11.59
N LEU A 107 5.36 18.61 -11.11
CA LEU A 107 5.39 18.28 -9.69
C LEU A 107 6.28 19.28 -8.91
N ARG A 108 5.89 19.49 -7.65
CA ARG A 108 6.65 20.27 -6.66
C ARG A 108 7.19 19.35 -5.57
N THR A 109 8.35 19.69 -5.03
CA THR A 109 8.86 19.09 -3.79
C THR A 109 7.97 19.48 -2.60
N ALA A 110 8.15 18.82 -1.45
CA ALA A 110 7.48 19.18 -0.20
C ALA A 110 7.69 20.65 0.22
N HIS A 111 8.78 21.28 -0.23
CA HIS A 111 9.09 22.69 0.00
C HIS A 111 8.51 23.64 -1.08
N GLY A 112 7.65 23.15 -1.97
CA GLY A 112 6.99 23.93 -3.00
C GLY A 112 7.85 24.24 -4.24
N VAL A 113 9.07 23.72 -4.31
CA VAL A 113 9.99 23.97 -5.44
C VAL A 113 9.51 23.17 -6.66
N ARG A 114 9.31 23.85 -7.78
CA ARG A 114 8.97 23.24 -9.07
C ARG A 114 10.11 22.34 -9.56
N THR A 115 9.75 21.14 -10.02
CA THR A 115 10.67 20.20 -10.67
C THR A 115 10.31 20.03 -12.15
N PRO A 116 11.14 19.39 -12.97
CA PRO A 116 10.77 19.00 -14.34
C PRO A 116 9.92 17.72 -14.39
N ARG A 117 9.50 17.16 -13.26
CA ARG A 117 8.78 15.90 -13.17
C ARG A 117 7.28 16.08 -13.35
N LYS A 118 6.64 15.03 -13.87
CA LYS A 118 5.21 14.97 -14.15
C LYS A 118 4.51 14.03 -13.17
N MET A 119 3.21 14.21 -13.00
CA MET A 119 2.38 13.28 -12.20
C MET A 119 2.28 11.96 -12.94
N PRO A 120 2.72 10.82 -12.34
CA PRO A 120 2.66 9.54 -13.00
C PRO A 120 1.27 8.91 -12.91
N THR A 121 1.01 7.99 -13.81
CA THR A 121 -0.11 7.05 -13.74
C THR A 121 0.22 5.88 -12.82
N LEU A 122 -0.82 5.14 -12.39
CA LEU A 122 -0.63 3.86 -11.69
C LEU A 122 0.19 2.87 -12.54
N ARG A 123 -0.08 2.80 -13.85
CA ARG A 123 0.66 1.92 -14.76
C ARG A 123 2.17 2.21 -14.73
N GLU A 124 2.56 3.45 -14.92
CA GLU A 124 3.97 3.86 -14.89
C GLU A 124 4.64 3.54 -13.54
N ALA A 125 3.91 3.72 -12.43
CA ALA A 125 4.41 3.37 -11.11
C ALA A 125 4.60 1.85 -10.97
N LEU A 126 3.62 1.03 -11.38
CA LEU A 126 3.70 -0.43 -11.29
C LEU A 126 4.79 -1.01 -12.18
N GLU A 127 5.03 -0.44 -13.37
CA GLU A 127 6.14 -0.83 -14.24
C GLU A 127 7.50 -0.66 -13.55
N VAL A 128 7.68 0.44 -12.81
CA VAL A 128 8.91 0.68 -12.02
C VAL A 128 9.01 -0.24 -10.81
N CYS A 129 7.88 -0.57 -10.17
CA CYS A 129 7.83 -1.41 -8.96
C CYS A 129 7.97 -2.91 -9.26
N LYS A 130 7.69 -3.34 -10.49
CA LYS A 130 7.64 -4.75 -10.89
C LYS A 130 8.89 -5.50 -10.43
N ASP A 131 8.68 -6.62 -9.71
CA ASP A 131 9.69 -7.52 -9.15
C ASP A 131 10.65 -6.88 -8.12
N ARG A 132 10.50 -5.59 -7.85
CA ARG A 132 11.47 -4.81 -7.07
C ARG A 132 10.96 -4.41 -5.69
N ILE A 133 9.64 -4.15 -5.53
CA ILE A 133 9.05 -3.67 -4.30
C ILE A 133 7.55 -4.00 -4.26
N VAL A 134 7.01 -4.34 -3.10
CA VAL A 134 5.56 -4.48 -2.91
C VAL A 134 4.91 -3.10 -2.94
N VAL A 135 3.70 -3.00 -3.51
CA VAL A 135 2.97 -1.75 -3.64
C VAL A 135 1.75 -1.74 -2.74
N ASN A 136 1.70 -0.81 -1.80
CA ASN A 136 0.52 -0.55 -0.99
C ASN A 136 -0.25 0.65 -1.56
N ILE A 137 -1.52 0.44 -1.93
CA ILE A 137 -2.38 1.49 -2.47
C ILE A 137 -3.33 1.98 -1.38
N ASP A 138 -3.12 3.22 -0.91
CA ASP A 138 -3.98 3.84 0.09
C ASP A 138 -5.38 4.07 -0.46
N GLN A 139 -6.40 3.66 0.33
CA GLN A 139 -7.81 3.75 -0.02
C GLN A 139 -8.14 3.22 -1.44
N GLY A 140 -7.36 2.25 -1.91
CA GLY A 140 -7.43 1.71 -3.27
C GLY A 140 -8.69 0.88 -3.58
N TYR A 141 -9.51 0.56 -2.58
CA TYR A 141 -10.72 -0.26 -2.76
C TYR A 141 -11.68 0.31 -3.82
N GLU A 142 -11.83 1.63 -3.92
CA GLU A 142 -12.70 2.29 -4.89
C GLU A 142 -12.21 2.09 -6.34
N PHE A 143 -10.92 1.87 -6.51
CA PHE A 143 -10.26 1.73 -7.80
C PHE A 143 -9.86 0.28 -8.10
N TYR A 144 -10.33 -0.67 -7.28
CA TYR A 144 -9.91 -2.07 -7.33
C TYR A 144 -9.96 -2.67 -8.75
N ASP A 145 -11.12 -2.59 -9.43
CA ASP A 145 -11.30 -3.24 -10.74
C ASP A 145 -10.34 -2.67 -11.81
N MET A 146 -10.08 -1.36 -11.74
CA MET A 146 -9.13 -0.71 -12.64
C MET A 146 -7.68 -1.06 -12.27
N ALA A 147 -7.34 -1.05 -10.97
CA ALA A 147 -6.03 -1.40 -10.49
C ALA A 147 -5.70 -2.87 -10.77
N LEU A 148 -6.67 -3.78 -10.55
CA LEU A 148 -6.56 -5.20 -10.87
C LEU A 148 -6.22 -5.41 -12.35
N LYS A 149 -7.01 -4.83 -13.24
CA LYS A 149 -6.77 -4.94 -14.69
C LYS A 149 -5.36 -4.49 -15.08
N ILE A 150 -4.89 -3.35 -14.54
CA ILE A 150 -3.53 -2.86 -14.84
C ILE A 150 -2.48 -3.82 -14.27
N SER A 151 -2.67 -4.33 -13.05
CA SER A 151 -1.73 -5.23 -12.41
C SER A 151 -1.64 -6.59 -13.10
N GLU A 152 -2.76 -7.12 -13.59
CA GLU A 152 -2.81 -8.35 -14.39
C GLU A 152 -2.07 -8.19 -15.72
N GLU A 153 -2.32 -7.10 -16.44
CA GLU A 153 -1.63 -6.80 -17.71
C GLU A 153 -0.10 -6.70 -17.52
N LEU A 154 0.36 -6.25 -16.37
CA LEU A 154 1.78 -6.12 -16.03
C LEU A 154 2.37 -7.36 -15.36
N GLY A 155 1.53 -8.30 -14.89
CA GLY A 155 1.94 -9.48 -14.12
C GLY A 155 2.50 -9.13 -12.75
N VAL A 156 1.87 -8.19 -12.04
CA VAL A 156 2.31 -7.70 -10.72
C VAL A 156 1.22 -7.80 -9.64
N THR A 157 0.13 -8.53 -9.89
CA THR A 157 -1.02 -8.60 -8.99
C THR A 157 -0.65 -9.12 -7.60
N GLU A 158 0.23 -10.12 -7.51
CA GLU A 158 0.67 -10.71 -6.24
C GLU A 158 1.47 -9.74 -5.35
N GLN A 159 2.05 -8.70 -5.91
CA GLN A 159 2.82 -7.70 -5.16
C GLN A 159 2.01 -6.46 -4.79
N MET A 160 0.67 -6.49 -4.94
CA MET A 160 -0.21 -5.36 -4.63
C MET A 160 -0.98 -5.57 -3.34
N LEU A 161 -0.84 -4.64 -2.40
CA LEU A 161 -1.61 -4.54 -1.17
C LEU A 161 -2.58 -3.36 -1.28
N ILE A 162 -3.87 -3.63 -1.13
CA ILE A 162 -4.92 -2.60 -1.14
C ILE A 162 -5.37 -2.33 0.29
N LYS A 163 -5.40 -1.08 0.72
CA LYS A 163 -5.95 -0.74 2.03
C LYS A 163 -7.20 0.13 1.96
N GLY A 164 -8.01 0.08 3.02
CA GLY A 164 -9.24 0.87 3.10
C GLY A 164 -10.08 0.59 4.33
N LYS A 165 -11.19 1.35 4.49
CA LYS A 165 -12.12 1.26 5.62
C LYS A 165 -13.43 0.61 5.20
N ARG A 166 -13.38 -0.60 4.63
CA ARG A 166 -14.56 -1.29 4.11
C ARG A 166 -15.01 -2.42 5.02
N PRO A 167 -16.35 -2.66 5.13
CA PRO A 167 -16.88 -3.78 5.89
C PRO A 167 -16.31 -5.11 5.41
N ALA A 168 -16.11 -6.05 6.34
CA ALA A 168 -15.51 -7.35 6.06
C ALA A 168 -16.24 -8.13 4.94
N GLU A 169 -17.58 -8.12 4.92
CA GLU A 169 -18.38 -8.78 3.88
C GLU A 169 -18.17 -8.16 2.49
N ALA A 170 -18.05 -6.82 2.42
CA ALA A 170 -17.84 -6.15 1.14
C ALA A 170 -16.46 -6.48 0.58
N VAL A 171 -15.45 -6.60 1.45
CA VAL A 171 -14.09 -7.02 1.07
C VAL A 171 -14.10 -8.47 0.62
N ALA A 172 -14.72 -9.39 1.39
CA ALA A 172 -14.81 -10.79 1.03
C ALA A 172 -15.55 -11.01 -0.31
N ALA A 173 -16.64 -10.26 -0.55
CA ALA A 173 -17.38 -10.34 -1.81
C ALA A 173 -16.58 -9.83 -3.02
N LYS A 174 -15.70 -8.84 -2.83
CA LYS A 174 -14.94 -8.22 -3.92
C LYS A 174 -13.61 -8.93 -4.20
N PHE A 175 -12.91 -9.35 -3.15
CA PHE A 175 -11.61 -9.99 -3.27
C PHE A 175 -11.73 -11.53 -3.31
N GLY A 176 -12.94 -12.08 -3.06
CA GLY A 176 -13.14 -13.51 -2.92
C GLY A 176 -12.26 -14.10 -1.80
N GLU A 177 -11.78 -15.31 -1.98
CA GLU A 177 -10.72 -15.91 -1.15
C GLU A 177 -9.32 -15.49 -1.67
N TYR A 178 -9.17 -14.21 -2.05
CA TYR A 178 -7.98 -13.70 -2.75
C TYR A 178 -7.70 -14.42 -4.10
N GLU A 179 -8.76 -14.72 -4.86
CA GLU A 179 -8.68 -15.39 -6.17
C GLU A 179 -7.63 -14.78 -7.10
N HIS A 180 -7.42 -13.46 -6.99
CA HIS A 180 -6.43 -12.73 -7.77
C HIS A 180 -5.13 -12.45 -6.99
N ASN A 181 -4.93 -13.09 -5.85
CA ASN A 181 -3.78 -12.91 -4.95
C ASN A 181 -3.56 -11.45 -4.48
N MET A 182 -4.55 -10.60 -4.67
CA MET A 182 -4.49 -9.20 -4.27
C MET A 182 -4.73 -9.09 -2.77
N MET A 183 -3.71 -8.65 -2.05
CA MET A 183 -3.74 -8.51 -0.59
C MET A 183 -4.63 -7.34 -0.17
N TYR A 184 -5.37 -7.48 0.95
CA TYR A 184 -6.16 -6.39 1.52
C TYR A 184 -5.80 -6.15 2.98
N MET A 185 -5.74 -4.87 3.36
CA MET A 185 -5.44 -4.41 4.71
C MET A 185 -6.51 -3.41 5.17
N PRO A 186 -7.37 -3.78 6.14
CA PRO A 186 -8.31 -2.83 6.73
C PRO A 186 -7.58 -1.80 7.58
N ILE A 187 -8.02 -0.54 7.48
CA ILE A 187 -7.57 0.59 8.29
C ILE A 187 -8.52 0.72 9.48
N ILE A 188 -8.00 0.56 10.69
CA ILE A 188 -8.76 0.55 11.94
C ILE A 188 -8.37 1.75 12.81
N ASP A 189 -9.23 2.76 12.87
CA ASP A 189 -9.15 3.85 13.86
C ASP A 189 -9.73 3.35 15.21
N ILE A 190 -8.98 2.56 15.97
CA ILE A 190 -9.52 1.80 17.11
C ILE A 190 -10.09 2.68 18.24
N LEU A 191 -9.63 3.91 18.38
CA LEU A 191 -10.17 4.85 19.37
C LEU A 191 -11.49 5.52 18.92
N LYS A 192 -11.94 5.27 17.67
CA LYS A 192 -13.20 5.80 17.13
C LYS A 192 -14.26 4.71 17.05
N PRO A 193 -15.55 5.03 17.37
CA PRO A 193 -16.64 4.02 17.34
C PRO A 193 -16.76 3.27 16.03
N GLN A 194 -16.52 3.95 14.88
CA GLN A 194 -16.57 3.33 13.57
C GLN A 194 -15.44 2.31 13.37
N GLY A 195 -14.23 2.61 13.87
CA GLY A 195 -13.10 1.70 13.81
C GLY A 195 -13.31 0.48 14.71
N GLN A 196 -13.81 0.67 15.93
CA GLN A 196 -14.16 -0.43 16.85
C GLN A 196 -15.22 -1.36 16.24
N LYS A 197 -16.26 -0.78 15.63
CA LYS A 197 -17.29 -1.55 14.90
C LYS A 197 -16.67 -2.35 13.76
N LEU A 198 -15.86 -1.70 12.91
CA LEU A 198 -15.21 -2.34 11.78
C LEU A 198 -14.29 -3.50 12.22
N PHE A 199 -13.48 -3.28 13.25
CA PHE A 199 -12.62 -4.30 13.83
C PHE A 199 -13.43 -5.49 14.35
N GLY A 200 -14.51 -5.23 15.10
CA GLY A 200 -15.43 -6.26 15.59
C GLY A 200 -16.10 -7.08 14.48
N GLU A 201 -16.41 -6.47 13.34
CA GLU A 201 -16.95 -7.18 12.17
C GLU A 201 -15.96 -8.18 11.59
N TYR A 202 -14.69 -7.80 11.40
CA TYR A 202 -13.65 -8.72 10.94
C TYR A 202 -13.44 -9.87 11.91
N MET A 203 -13.29 -9.57 13.20
CA MET A 203 -13.05 -10.60 14.24
C MET A 203 -14.22 -11.58 14.38
N SER A 204 -15.47 -11.09 14.37
CA SER A 204 -16.66 -11.93 14.59
C SER A 204 -17.04 -12.82 13.39
N LYS A 205 -16.65 -12.43 12.17
CA LYS A 205 -16.97 -13.17 10.94
C LYS A 205 -15.91 -14.16 10.52
N GLY A 206 -14.78 -14.22 11.23
CA GLY A 206 -13.67 -15.09 10.88
C GLY A 206 -13.00 -14.75 9.55
N ILE A 207 -13.16 -13.51 9.06
CA ILE A 207 -12.47 -13.01 7.88
C ILE A 207 -11.12 -12.47 8.36
N VAL A 208 -10.05 -13.17 8.00
CA VAL A 208 -8.69 -12.85 8.44
C VAL A 208 -7.95 -12.20 7.28
N PRO A 209 -7.82 -10.85 7.24
CA PRO A 209 -6.98 -10.17 6.26
C PRO A 209 -5.51 -10.45 6.54
N LEU A 210 -4.65 -10.26 5.54
CA LEU A 210 -3.21 -10.50 5.69
C LEU A 210 -2.54 -9.55 6.69
N ALA A 211 -3.03 -8.31 6.78
CA ALA A 211 -2.54 -7.32 7.72
C ALA A 211 -3.66 -6.38 8.17
N TYR A 212 -3.45 -5.68 9.27
CA TYR A 212 -4.27 -4.54 9.72
C TYR A 212 -3.40 -3.31 9.90
N GLU A 213 -3.85 -2.17 9.38
CA GLU A 213 -3.34 -0.86 9.75
C GLU A 213 -4.13 -0.36 10.97
N VAL A 214 -3.50 -0.35 12.16
CA VAL A 214 -4.11 0.14 13.40
C VAL A 214 -3.67 1.57 13.65
N CYS A 215 -4.63 2.50 13.59
CA CYS A 215 -4.38 3.93 13.79
C CYS A 215 -4.80 4.37 15.19
N TRP A 216 -3.95 5.18 15.85
CA TRP A 216 -4.23 5.80 17.15
C TRP A 216 -3.48 7.13 17.31
N ASP A 217 -4.06 8.02 18.13
CA ASP A 217 -3.40 9.27 18.53
C ASP A 217 -2.73 9.13 19.91
N GLU A 218 -3.23 8.21 20.75
CA GLU A 218 -2.73 7.92 22.10
C GLU A 218 -2.70 6.40 22.32
N TYR A 219 -1.61 5.89 22.90
CA TYR A 219 -1.46 4.48 23.20
C TYR A 219 -2.21 4.11 24.49
N THR A 220 -3.39 3.55 24.35
CA THR A 220 -4.30 3.15 25.43
C THR A 220 -4.38 1.62 25.59
N PRO A 221 -4.99 1.11 26.67
CA PRO A 221 -5.26 -0.33 26.82
C PRO A 221 -6.07 -0.92 25.65
N GLU A 222 -6.99 -0.15 25.07
CA GLU A 222 -7.81 -0.58 23.91
C GLU A 222 -6.97 -0.74 22.65
N VAL A 223 -5.98 0.15 22.44
CA VAL A 223 -5.02 0.03 21.33
C VAL A 223 -4.20 -1.24 21.49
N LYS A 224 -3.68 -1.48 22.72
CA LYS A 224 -2.90 -2.68 23.02
C LYS A 224 -3.71 -3.96 22.78
N ASP A 225 -4.93 -4.03 23.31
CA ASP A 225 -5.84 -5.16 23.14
C ASP A 225 -6.16 -5.44 21.66
N CYS A 226 -6.38 -4.36 20.87
CA CYS A 226 -6.57 -4.47 19.43
C CYS A 226 -5.35 -5.11 18.74
N MET A 227 -4.15 -4.59 19.02
CA MET A 227 -2.90 -5.11 18.44
C MET A 227 -2.66 -6.58 18.82
N GLU A 228 -2.88 -6.95 20.06
CA GLU A 228 -2.75 -8.33 20.55
C GLU A 228 -3.72 -9.25 19.80
N LYS A 229 -4.99 -8.86 19.64
CA LYS A 229 -5.99 -9.63 18.89
C LYS A 229 -5.65 -9.75 17.39
N VAL A 230 -5.08 -8.72 16.78
CA VAL A 230 -4.59 -8.81 15.39
C VAL A 230 -3.51 -9.89 15.28
N VAL A 231 -2.51 -9.87 16.15
CA VAL A 231 -1.42 -10.85 16.15
C VAL A 231 -1.94 -12.26 16.43
N GLU A 232 -2.84 -12.43 17.41
CA GLU A 232 -3.46 -13.71 17.76
C GLU A 232 -4.30 -14.28 16.60
N SER A 233 -4.88 -13.44 15.74
CA SER A 233 -5.62 -13.88 14.55
C SER A 233 -4.73 -14.43 13.43
N GLY A 234 -3.41 -14.27 13.53
CA GLY A 234 -2.44 -14.63 12.49
C GLY A 234 -2.21 -13.56 11.43
N SER A 235 -2.88 -12.41 11.55
CA SER A 235 -2.66 -11.27 10.66
C SER A 235 -1.39 -10.50 11.04
N LYS A 236 -0.79 -9.84 10.06
CA LYS A 236 0.31 -8.89 10.31
C LYS A 236 -0.23 -7.56 10.85
N LEU A 237 0.60 -6.88 11.63
CA LEU A 237 0.31 -5.56 12.18
C LEU A 237 1.14 -4.50 11.44
N TRP A 238 0.43 -3.44 10.99
CA TRP A 238 1.00 -2.25 10.33
C TRP A 238 0.79 -1.01 11.19
#